data_d41503cd38d265bda49819973c8e6c6f
#
_entry.id   d41503cd38d265bda49819973c8e6c6f
#
_cell.length_a   1.000
_cell.length_b   1.000
_cell.length_c   1.000
_cell.angle_alpha   90.00
_cell.angle_beta   90.00
_cell.angle_gamma   90.00
#
_symmetry.space_group_name_H-M   'P 1'
#
loop_
_entity.id
_entity.type
_entity.pdbx_description
1 polymer ?
#
loop_
_entity_poly.entity_id
_entity_poly.type
_entity_poly.pdbx_seq_one_letter_code
_entity_poly.pdbx_strand_id
1 'polypeptide(L)'
;GHVRNNLLGNALANVMAANGNKVVKTNIVNDRGIHICKSMLAWLKYGNGETPESSGKKGDHLIGDYYVAFDKHYKAEVAELMEKGLSKEEAEAQSPLMQEAREMLRKWEANDPEIRALWKKMNDWVYAGFDETYKMMGVSFDKIYYESETYLEGKEKVLEGLEKGFFYRKEDGSVWADLTAEGLDHKLLLRADGTSVYMTQDIGTAKLRFQDFP
;
A
#
# COMPACT_ATOMS: atom_id res chain seq x y z
N GLY A 1 6.80 -8.47 -12.84
CA GLY A 1 5.97 -7.84 -12.20
C GLY A 1 4.72 -7.19 -12.73
N HIS A 2 4.40 -6.02 -12.22
CA HIS A 2 3.09 -5.37 -12.39
C HIS A 2 2.73 -5.07 -13.85
N VAL A 3 3.66 -4.56 -14.67
CA VAL A 3 3.42 -4.29 -16.10
C VAL A 3 2.99 -5.56 -16.84
N ARG A 4 3.69 -6.68 -16.61
CA ARG A 4 3.33 -7.97 -17.21
C ARG A 4 1.93 -8.40 -16.81
N ASN A 5 1.56 -8.27 -15.54
CA ASN A 5 0.22 -8.65 -15.05
C ASN A 5 -0.87 -7.78 -15.67
N ASN A 6 -0.64 -6.47 -15.81
CA ASN A 6 -1.58 -5.57 -16.48
C ASN A 6 -1.83 -5.99 -17.94
N LEU A 7 -0.76 -6.27 -18.68
CA LEU A 7 -0.88 -6.67 -20.08
C LEU A 7 -1.55 -8.04 -20.24
N LEU A 8 -1.18 -9.03 -19.42
CA LEU A 8 -1.81 -10.36 -19.43
C LEU A 8 -3.29 -10.28 -19.05
N GLY A 9 -3.62 -9.55 -17.99
CA GLY A 9 -5.01 -9.37 -17.55
C GLY A 9 -5.86 -8.68 -18.63
N ASN A 10 -5.32 -7.64 -19.26
CA ASN A 10 -6.02 -6.94 -20.35
C ASN A 10 -6.21 -7.84 -21.59
N ALA A 11 -5.19 -8.61 -21.97
CA ALA A 11 -5.29 -9.55 -23.10
C ALA A 11 -6.34 -10.62 -22.81
N LEU A 12 -6.33 -11.22 -21.62
CA LEU A 12 -7.32 -12.21 -21.20
C LEU A 12 -8.73 -11.63 -21.19
N ALA A 13 -8.90 -10.43 -20.64
CA ALA A 13 -10.19 -9.73 -20.64
C ALA A 13 -10.73 -9.52 -22.04
N ASN A 14 -9.89 -9.13 -23.00
CA ASN A 14 -10.28 -8.94 -24.40
C ASN A 14 -10.72 -10.26 -25.06
N VAL A 15 -9.99 -11.35 -24.82
CA VAL A 15 -10.33 -12.69 -25.35
C VAL A 15 -11.67 -13.16 -24.76
N MET A 16 -11.87 -13.01 -23.46
CA MET A 16 -13.13 -13.41 -22.80
C MET A 16 -14.31 -12.59 -23.31
N ALA A 17 -14.14 -11.27 -23.45
CA ALA A 17 -15.18 -10.41 -24.01
C ALA A 17 -15.53 -10.76 -25.47
N ALA A 18 -14.55 -11.06 -26.31
CA ALA A 18 -14.75 -11.51 -27.68
C ALA A 18 -15.53 -12.84 -27.77
N ASN A 19 -15.46 -13.68 -26.75
CA ASN A 19 -16.24 -14.91 -26.61
C ASN A 19 -17.63 -14.71 -25.98
N GLY A 20 -18.10 -13.46 -25.85
CA GLY A 20 -19.44 -13.15 -25.36
C GLY A 20 -19.60 -13.10 -23.85
N ASN A 21 -18.50 -13.17 -23.09
CA ASN A 21 -18.56 -13.05 -21.63
C ASN A 21 -18.68 -11.57 -21.21
N LYS A 22 -19.45 -11.31 -20.16
CA LYS A 22 -19.43 -10.03 -19.47
C LYS A 22 -18.15 -9.96 -18.62
N VAL A 23 -17.25 -9.07 -18.97
CA VAL A 23 -15.96 -8.91 -18.31
C VAL A 23 -15.92 -7.58 -17.56
N VAL A 24 -15.46 -7.60 -16.32
CA VAL A 24 -15.17 -6.41 -15.52
C VAL A 24 -13.70 -6.41 -15.17
N LYS A 25 -12.99 -5.39 -15.62
CA LYS A 25 -11.58 -5.19 -15.32
C LYS A 25 -11.43 -4.36 -14.05
N THR A 26 -10.82 -4.93 -13.03
CA THR A 26 -10.59 -4.24 -11.76
C THR A 26 -9.10 -4.04 -11.48
N ASN A 27 -8.77 -2.98 -10.76
CA ASN A 27 -7.42 -2.71 -10.28
C ASN A 27 -7.44 -2.42 -8.78
N ILE A 28 -6.32 -2.69 -8.11
CA ILE A 28 -6.08 -2.32 -6.71
C ILE A 28 -4.93 -1.33 -6.70
N VAL A 29 -5.15 -0.18 -6.07
CA VAL A 29 -4.12 0.86 -5.91
C VAL A 29 -3.70 0.91 -4.45
N ASN A 30 -2.41 0.68 -4.20
CA ASN A 30 -1.82 0.85 -2.87
C ASN A 30 -1.46 2.32 -2.66
N ASP A 31 -2.35 3.05 -2.01
CA ASP A 31 -2.26 4.50 -1.77
C ASP A 31 -2.11 4.86 -0.29
N ARG A 32 -1.90 3.87 0.60
CA ARG A 32 -1.73 4.10 2.04
C ARG A 32 -0.57 3.30 2.63
N GLY A 33 -0.23 3.63 3.86
CA GLY A 33 0.74 2.90 4.66
C GLY A 33 2.08 3.61 4.79
N ILE A 34 2.99 2.95 5.50
CA ILE A 34 4.29 3.57 5.87
C ILE A 34 5.12 3.98 4.65
N HIS A 35 5.02 3.25 3.53
CA HIS A 35 5.78 3.58 2.33
C HIS A 35 5.35 4.90 1.71
N ILE A 36 4.04 5.19 1.73
CA ILE A 36 3.49 6.47 1.27
C ILE A 36 3.95 7.60 2.20
N CYS A 37 3.87 7.39 3.53
CA CYS A 37 4.33 8.37 4.52
C CYS A 37 5.83 8.68 4.38
N LYS A 38 6.66 7.72 4.00
CA LYS A 38 8.09 7.95 3.72
C LYS A 38 8.29 8.96 2.59
N SER A 39 7.60 8.78 1.47
CA SER A 39 7.65 9.73 0.35
C SER A 39 7.13 11.11 0.74
N MET A 40 6.00 11.16 1.47
CA MET A 40 5.40 12.41 1.96
C MET A 40 6.38 13.17 2.86
N LEU A 41 6.98 12.49 3.83
CA LEU A 41 7.93 13.09 4.76
C LEU A 41 9.20 13.59 4.03
N ALA A 42 9.74 12.80 3.10
CA ALA A 42 10.89 13.23 2.31
C ALA A 42 10.57 14.47 1.46
N TRP A 43 9.38 14.53 0.86
CA TRP A 43 8.95 15.71 0.12
C TRP A 43 8.84 16.95 1.00
N LEU A 44 8.28 16.82 2.20
CA LEU A 44 8.19 17.92 3.17
C LEU A 44 9.58 18.43 3.59
N LYS A 45 10.52 17.52 3.86
CA LYS A 45 11.86 17.87 4.36
C LYS A 45 12.81 18.38 3.27
N TYR A 46 12.73 17.83 2.08
CA TYR A 46 13.75 18.00 1.04
C TYR A 46 13.19 18.53 -0.28
N GLY A 47 11.87 18.61 -0.44
CA GLY A 47 11.24 18.93 -1.73
C GLY A 47 11.09 20.43 -2.02
N ASN A 48 11.23 21.29 -1.01
CA ASN A 48 11.09 22.74 -1.18
C ASN A 48 9.84 23.16 -1.98
N GLY A 49 8.75 22.40 -1.87
CA GLY A 49 7.50 22.68 -2.58
C GLY A 49 7.50 22.26 -4.06
N GLU A 50 8.45 21.44 -4.51
CA GLU A 50 8.51 20.91 -5.88
C GLU A 50 7.21 20.18 -6.26
N THR A 51 6.73 20.39 -7.47
CA THR A 51 5.54 19.75 -8.04
C THR A 51 5.87 19.10 -9.38
N PRO A 52 4.99 18.23 -9.92
CA PRO A 52 5.19 17.71 -11.27
C PRO A 52 5.37 18.81 -12.30
N GLU A 53 4.60 19.91 -12.20
CA GLU A 53 4.67 21.04 -13.13
C GLU A 53 6.02 21.78 -13.01
N SER A 54 6.48 22.05 -11.77
CA SER A 54 7.73 22.79 -11.54
C SER A 54 8.98 21.97 -11.90
N SER A 55 8.90 20.64 -11.73
CA SER A 55 10.01 19.73 -12.03
C SER A 55 10.04 19.23 -13.48
N GLY A 56 8.91 19.32 -14.18
CA GLY A 56 8.72 18.69 -15.49
C GLY A 56 8.70 17.15 -15.43
N LYS A 57 8.54 16.57 -14.24
CA LYS A 57 8.49 15.12 -14.04
C LYS A 57 7.06 14.63 -13.92
N LYS A 58 6.80 13.43 -14.41
CA LYS A 58 5.57 12.71 -14.17
C LYS A 58 5.36 12.48 -12.66
N GLY A 59 4.14 12.64 -12.16
CA GLY A 59 3.87 12.65 -10.72
C GLY A 59 4.32 11.39 -9.98
N ASP A 60 4.09 10.21 -10.52
CA ASP A 60 4.54 8.94 -9.93
C ASP A 60 6.07 8.81 -9.92
N HIS A 61 6.78 9.36 -10.93
CA HIS A 61 8.24 9.42 -10.94
C HIS A 61 8.75 10.39 -9.87
N LEU A 62 8.16 11.58 -9.76
CA LEU A 62 8.55 12.57 -8.75
C LEU A 62 8.41 11.98 -7.33
N ILE A 63 7.27 11.35 -7.02
CA ILE A 63 7.05 10.73 -5.71
C ILE A 63 7.97 9.53 -5.49
N GLY A 64 8.29 8.77 -6.53
CA GLY A 64 9.29 7.71 -6.50
C GLY A 64 10.68 8.22 -6.13
N ASP A 65 11.10 9.38 -6.67
CA ASP A 65 12.37 10.01 -6.32
C ASP A 65 12.43 10.38 -4.82
N TYR A 66 11.33 10.87 -4.25
CA TYR A 66 11.26 11.14 -2.81
C TYR A 66 11.24 9.88 -1.95
N TYR A 67 10.70 8.77 -2.45
CA TYR A 67 10.86 7.48 -1.77
C TYR A 67 12.33 7.05 -1.69
N VAL A 68 13.07 7.19 -2.78
CA VAL A 68 14.51 6.91 -2.83
C VAL A 68 15.29 7.90 -1.95
N ALA A 69 14.92 9.17 -1.96
CA ALA A 69 15.54 10.17 -1.08
C ALA A 69 15.35 9.82 0.40
N PHE A 70 14.15 9.40 0.80
CA PHE A 70 13.92 8.91 2.16
C PHE A 70 14.87 7.77 2.52
N ASP A 71 14.96 6.75 1.68
CA ASP A 71 15.81 5.56 1.93
C ASP A 71 17.28 5.95 2.08
N LYS A 72 17.78 6.88 1.26
CA LYS A 72 19.14 7.39 1.33
C LYS A 72 19.43 8.08 2.68
N HIS A 73 18.55 8.99 3.11
CA HIS A 73 18.70 9.70 4.39
C HIS A 73 18.53 8.77 5.58
N TYR A 74 17.57 7.85 5.53
CA TYR A 74 17.37 6.84 6.55
C TYR A 74 18.59 5.94 6.75
N LYS A 75 19.19 5.45 5.66
CA LYS A 75 20.42 4.63 5.73
C LYS A 75 21.60 5.40 6.32
N ALA A 76 21.76 6.68 5.98
CA ALA A 76 22.80 7.51 6.55
C ALA A 76 22.59 7.71 8.06
N GLU A 77 21.37 7.99 8.49
CA GLU A 77 21.00 8.14 9.90
C GLU A 77 21.24 6.85 10.71
N VAL A 78 20.85 5.69 10.15
CA VAL A 78 21.11 4.38 10.77
C VAL A 78 22.62 4.13 10.90
N ALA A 79 23.42 4.44 9.87
CA ALA A 79 24.87 4.30 9.93
C ALA A 79 25.48 5.17 11.03
N GLU A 80 25.07 6.43 11.14
CA GLU A 80 25.53 7.33 12.22
C GLU A 80 25.18 6.82 13.63
N LEU A 81 24.00 6.21 13.79
CA LEU A 81 23.58 5.61 15.05
C LEU A 81 24.41 4.36 15.39
N MET A 82 24.75 3.56 14.39
CA MET A 82 25.63 2.40 14.57
C MET A 82 27.06 2.82 14.93
N GLU A 83 27.59 3.90 14.34
CA GLU A 83 28.89 4.47 14.72
C GLU A 83 28.92 4.95 16.19
N LYS A 84 27.77 5.33 16.74
CA LYS A 84 27.59 5.68 18.16
C LYS A 84 27.43 4.46 19.08
N GLY A 85 27.53 3.23 18.54
CA GLY A 85 27.57 1.99 19.30
C GLY A 85 26.25 1.23 19.38
N LEU A 86 25.21 1.62 18.64
CA LEU A 86 23.95 0.87 18.57
C LEU A 86 24.09 -0.35 17.65
N SER A 87 23.40 -1.44 17.97
CA SER A 87 23.19 -2.51 17.00
C SER A 87 22.34 -2.02 15.81
N LYS A 88 22.34 -2.76 14.71
CA LYS A 88 21.56 -2.40 13.54
C LYS A 88 20.06 -2.31 13.87
N GLU A 89 19.53 -3.29 14.60
CA GLU A 89 18.12 -3.33 15.00
C GLU A 89 17.76 -2.15 15.90
N GLU A 90 18.62 -1.78 16.84
CA GLU A 90 18.43 -0.61 17.71
C GLU A 90 18.50 0.70 16.89
N ALA A 91 19.45 0.83 15.98
CA ALA A 91 19.60 2.01 15.12
C ALA A 91 18.37 2.19 14.21
N GLU A 92 17.89 1.11 13.59
CA GLU A 92 16.66 1.12 12.77
C GLU A 92 15.40 1.47 13.59
N ALA A 93 15.32 1.00 14.83
CA ALA A 93 14.19 1.30 15.72
C ALA A 93 14.22 2.74 16.23
N GLN A 94 15.42 3.29 16.48
CA GLN A 94 15.64 4.63 17.06
C GLN A 94 15.80 5.73 16.00
N SER A 95 15.82 5.40 14.70
CA SER A 95 15.93 6.41 13.63
C SER A 95 14.84 7.47 13.75
N PRO A 96 15.18 8.75 13.99
CA PRO A 96 14.22 9.84 14.05
C PRO A 96 13.37 9.94 12.80
N LEU A 97 13.98 9.80 11.61
CA LEU A 97 13.27 9.87 10.33
C LEU A 97 12.21 8.77 10.20
N MET A 98 12.52 7.54 10.66
CA MET A 98 11.54 6.45 10.65
C MET A 98 10.44 6.66 11.69
N GLN A 99 10.76 7.21 12.85
CA GLN A 99 9.77 7.54 13.88
C GLN A 99 8.81 8.62 13.40
N GLU A 100 9.30 9.67 12.73
CA GLU A 100 8.46 10.70 12.12
C GLU A 100 7.53 10.11 11.04
N ALA A 101 8.03 9.19 10.21
CA ALA A 101 7.18 8.53 9.21
C ALA A 101 6.08 7.67 9.85
N ARG A 102 6.39 6.97 10.95
CA ARG A 102 5.40 6.21 11.74
C ARG A 102 4.37 7.13 12.39
N GLU A 103 4.81 8.28 12.92
CA GLU A 103 3.91 9.28 13.48
C GLU A 103 2.99 9.88 12.42
N MET A 104 3.53 10.16 11.23
CA MET A 104 2.72 10.62 10.10
C MET A 104 1.64 9.59 9.72
N LEU A 105 1.96 8.29 9.75
CA LEU A 105 0.96 7.23 9.50
C LEU A 105 -0.13 7.23 10.59
N ARG A 106 0.25 7.35 11.88
CA ARG A 106 -0.74 7.45 12.97
C ARG A 106 -1.67 8.65 12.81
N LYS A 107 -1.12 9.81 12.44
CA LYS A 107 -1.91 11.02 12.14
C LYS A 107 -2.85 10.80 10.96
N TRP A 108 -2.37 10.14 9.90
CA TRP A 108 -3.19 9.79 8.75
C TRP A 108 -4.38 8.91 9.17
N GLU A 109 -4.13 7.88 9.99
CA GLU A 109 -5.17 6.97 10.51
C GLU A 109 -6.14 7.69 11.47
N ALA A 110 -5.66 8.68 12.21
CA ALA A 110 -6.48 9.55 13.05
C ALA A 110 -7.26 10.63 12.28
N ASN A 111 -7.17 10.64 10.94
CA ASN A 111 -7.80 11.64 10.07
C ASN A 111 -7.31 13.09 10.31
N ASP A 112 -6.04 13.27 10.65
CA ASP A 112 -5.43 14.59 10.74
C ASP A 112 -5.60 15.35 9.41
N PRO A 113 -6.22 16.55 9.42
CA PRO A 113 -6.62 17.23 8.18
C PRO A 113 -5.43 17.70 7.34
N GLU A 114 -4.31 18.06 7.95
CA GLU A 114 -3.12 18.51 7.23
C GLU A 114 -2.43 17.33 6.55
N ILE A 115 -2.27 16.23 7.27
CA ILE A 115 -1.67 15.01 6.72
C ILE A 115 -2.56 14.40 5.63
N ARG A 116 -3.88 14.42 5.81
CA ARG A 116 -4.82 13.96 4.78
C ARG A 116 -4.80 14.84 3.52
N ALA A 117 -4.68 16.15 3.67
CA ALA A 117 -4.56 17.06 2.53
C ALA A 117 -3.26 16.85 1.75
N LEU A 118 -2.14 16.68 2.46
CA LEU A 118 -0.86 16.35 1.84
C LEU A 118 -0.91 15.01 1.11
N TRP A 119 -1.42 13.98 1.78
CA TRP A 119 -1.59 12.65 1.23
C TRP A 119 -2.42 12.67 -0.05
N LYS A 120 -3.56 13.37 -0.02
CA LYS A 120 -4.42 13.50 -1.20
C LYS A 120 -3.71 14.20 -2.34
N LYS A 121 -3.07 15.33 -2.08
CA LYS A 121 -2.30 16.09 -3.08
C LYS A 121 -1.27 15.24 -3.79
N MET A 122 -0.46 14.50 -3.03
CA MET A 122 0.62 13.69 -3.59
C MET A 122 0.10 12.45 -4.31
N ASN A 123 -0.96 11.80 -3.80
CA ASN A 123 -1.59 10.68 -4.51
C ASN A 123 -2.30 11.14 -5.80
N ASP A 124 -2.91 12.31 -5.84
CA ASP A 124 -3.50 12.86 -7.06
C ASP A 124 -2.42 12.97 -8.18
N TRP A 125 -1.20 13.36 -7.84
CA TRP A 125 -0.08 13.37 -8.78
C TRP A 125 0.31 11.97 -9.26
N VAL A 126 0.33 11.00 -8.34
CA VAL A 126 0.63 9.59 -8.66
C VAL A 126 -0.46 9.00 -9.55
N TYR A 127 -1.72 9.25 -9.25
CA TYR A 127 -2.86 8.74 -10.04
C TYR A 127 -2.84 9.29 -11.47
N ALA A 128 -2.59 10.59 -11.63
CA ALA A 128 -2.41 11.19 -12.95
C ALA A 128 -1.27 10.51 -13.74
N GLY A 129 -0.15 10.20 -13.06
CA GLY A 129 0.95 9.47 -13.65
C GLY A 129 0.60 8.02 -14.03
N PHE A 130 -0.19 7.33 -13.21
CA PHE A 130 -0.68 5.99 -13.54
C PHE A 130 -1.62 6.00 -14.74
N ASP A 131 -2.55 6.95 -14.82
CA ASP A 131 -3.48 7.08 -15.93
C ASP A 131 -2.75 7.29 -17.26
N GLU A 132 -1.72 8.11 -17.27
CA GLU A 132 -0.85 8.29 -18.43
C GLU A 132 -0.17 6.98 -18.84
N THR A 133 0.38 6.23 -17.89
CA THR A 133 1.02 4.94 -18.13
C THR A 133 0.04 3.91 -18.68
N TYR A 134 -1.14 3.77 -18.05
CA TYR A 134 -2.16 2.82 -18.52
C TYR A 134 -2.67 3.17 -19.91
N LYS A 135 -2.85 4.46 -20.19
CA LYS A 135 -3.23 4.94 -21.53
C LYS A 135 -2.18 4.57 -22.58
N MET A 136 -0.88 4.77 -22.28
CA MET A 136 0.20 4.36 -23.17
C MET A 136 0.24 2.84 -23.42
N MET A 137 -0.11 2.04 -22.40
CA MET A 137 -0.16 0.58 -22.49
C MET A 137 -1.43 0.06 -23.18
N GLY A 138 -2.41 0.91 -23.47
CA GLY A 138 -3.73 0.49 -23.97
C GLY A 138 -4.54 -0.33 -22.94
N VAL A 139 -4.30 -0.11 -21.64
CA VAL A 139 -4.98 -0.80 -20.54
C VAL A 139 -5.95 0.16 -19.88
N SER A 140 -7.15 -0.33 -19.57
CA SER A 140 -8.17 0.42 -18.83
C SER A 140 -8.84 -0.46 -17.79
N PHE A 141 -9.47 0.16 -16.80
CA PHE A 141 -10.18 -0.51 -15.72
C PHE A 141 -11.60 0.05 -15.60
N ASP A 142 -12.54 -0.84 -15.30
CA ASP A 142 -13.95 -0.48 -15.07
C ASP A 142 -14.17 -0.05 -13.60
N LYS A 143 -13.38 -0.61 -12.70
CA LYS A 143 -13.40 -0.27 -11.27
C LYS A 143 -11.99 -0.27 -10.68
N ILE A 144 -11.68 0.75 -9.91
CA ILE A 144 -10.44 0.83 -9.12
C ILE A 144 -10.82 0.76 -7.64
N TYR A 145 -10.11 -0.09 -6.89
CA TYR A 145 -10.20 -0.20 -5.44
C TYR A 145 -8.95 0.44 -4.84
N TYR A 146 -9.14 1.43 -3.99
CA TYR A 146 -8.07 2.10 -3.28
C TYR A 146 -7.90 1.48 -1.89
N GLU A 147 -6.68 1.08 -1.53
CA GLU A 147 -6.43 0.46 -0.23
C GLU A 147 -6.76 1.39 0.94
N SER A 148 -6.66 2.71 0.74
CA SER A 148 -7.11 3.72 1.71
C SER A 148 -8.60 3.63 2.07
N GLU A 149 -9.41 3.05 1.20
CA GLU A 149 -10.85 2.85 1.40
C GLU A 149 -11.17 1.42 1.87
N THR A 150 -10.43 0.43 1.35
CA THR A 150 -10.77 -0.99 1.52
C THR A 150 -10.14 -1.66 2.74
N TYR A 151 -9.13 -1.04 3.36
CA TYR A 151 -8.36 -1.70 4.44
C TYR A 151 -9.18 -2.02 5.70
N LEU A 152 -10.20 -1.21 6.01
CA LEU A 152 -11.08 -1.45 7.16
C LEU A 152 -11.96 -2.68 6.96
N GLU A 153 -12.46 -2.89 5.74
CA GLU A 153 -13.26 -4.06 5.36
C GLU A 153 -12.50 -5.38 5.57
N GLY A 154 -11.22 -5.40 5.21
CA GLY A 154 -10.37 -6.56 5.42
C GLY A 154 -10.16 -6.88 6.89
N LYS A 155 -9.89 -5.86 7.72
CA LYS A 155 -9.72 -6.04 9.17
C LYS A 155 -10.99 -6.55 9.84
N GLU A 156 -12.15 -5.99 9.47
CA GLU A 156 -13.44 -6.44 9.98
C GLU A 156 -13.70 -7.92 9.65
N LYS A 157 -13.41 -8.33 8.40
CA LYS A 157 -13.57 -9.72 7.97
C LYS A 157 -12.62 -10.69 8.67
N VAL A 158 -11.40 -10.27 8.95
CA VAL A 158 -10.46 -11.10 9.74
C VAL A 158 -10.94 -11.28 11.17
N LEU A 159 -11.48 -10.22 11.81
CA LEU A 159 -12.04 -10.33 13.16
C LEU A 159 -13.30 -11.21 13.19
N GLU A 160 -14.18 -11.06 12.20
CA GLU A 160 -15.35 -11.95 12.03
C GLU A 160 -14.92 -13.42 11.86
N GLY A 161 -13.89 -13.67 11.04
CA GLY A 161 -13.35 -15.03 10.84
C GLY A 161 -12.70 -15.61 12.09
N LEU A 162 -12.08 -14.77 12.91
CA LEU A 162 -11.53 -15.17 14.21
C LEU A 162 -12.66 -15.58 15.18
N GLU A 163 -13.73 -14.80 15.27
CA GLU A 163 -14.90 -15.11 16.09
C GLU A 163 -15.59 -16.43 15.67
N LYS A 164 -15.62 -16.70 14.36
CA LYS A 164 -16.19 -17.93 13.79
C LYS A 164 -15.26 -19.14 13.84
N GLY A 165 -14.02 -18.97 14.33
CA GLY A 165 -13.03 -20.05 14.45
C GLY A 165 -12.34 -20.44 13.14
N PHE A 166 -12.46 -19.66 12.08
CA PHE A 166 -11.71 -19.88 10.82
C PHE A 166 -10.25 -19.46 10.96
N PHE A 167 -9.95 -18.53 11.85
CA PHE A 167 -8.63 -18.01 12.14
C PHE A 167 -8.29 -18.19 13.61
N TYR A 168 -7.02 -18.10 13.96
CA TYR A 168 -6.57 -18.23 15.34
C TYR A 168 -5.63 -17.10 15.75
N ARG A 169 -5.58 -16.83 17.05
CA ARG A 169 -4.69 -15.82 17.65
C ARG A 169 -3.52 -16.51 18.32
N LYS A 170 -2.31 -16.01 18.05
CA LYS A 170 -1.09 -16.41 18.76
C LYS A 170 -0.95 -15.67 20.10
N GLU A 171 -0.05 -16.14 20.96
CA GLU A 171 0.25 -15.54 22.26
C GLU A 171 0.71 -14.08 22.16
N ASP A 172 1.42 -13.71 21.08
CA ASP A 172 1.84 -12.34 20.80
C ASP A 172 0.69 -11.40 20.34
N GLY A 173 -0.53 -11.93 20.22
CA GLY A 173 -1.72 -11.20 19.81
C GLY A 173 -1.95 -11.18 18.29
N SER A 174 -1.02 -11.67 17.47
CA SER A 174 -1.18 -11.75 16.02
C SER A 174 -2.25 -12.75 15.58
N VAL A 175 -2.92 -12.49 14.46
CA VAL A 175 -3.99 -13.36 13.92
C VAL A 175 -3.51 -14.04 12.64
N TRP A 176 -3.77 -15.35 12.58
CA TRP A 176 -3.27 -16.22 11.53
C TRP A 176 -4.37 -17.13 10.97
N ALA A 177 -4.24 -17.50 9.69
CA ALA A 177 -4.97 -18.60 9.08
C ALA A 177 -4.08 -19.85 9.02
N ASP A 178 -4.62 -21.00 9.36
CA ASP A 178 -3.99 -22.29 9.13
C ASP A 178 -4.52 -22.86 7.82
N LEU A 179 -3.66 -23.00 6.82
CA LEU A 179 -3.97 -23.53 5.49
C LEU A 179 -3.21 -24.84 5.23
N THR A 180 -2.72 -25.50 6.28
CA THR A 180 -1.92 -26.71 6.14
C THR A 180 -2.70 -27.89 5.58
N ALA A 181 -4.01 -27.94 5.83
CA ALA A 181 -4.91 -28.95 5.24
C ALA A 181 -5.01 -28.86 3.69
N GLU A 182 -4.80 -27.65 3.14
CA GLU A 182 -4.76 -27.39 1.70
C GLU A 182 -3.36 -27.49 1.11
N GLY A 183 -2.37 -27.92 1.90
CA GLY A 183 -0.96 -28.02 1.47
C GLY A 183 -0.24 -26.68 1.37
N LEU A 184 -0.76 -25.66 2.04
CA LEU A 184 -0.18 -24.32 2.14
C LEU A 184 0.35 -24.08 3.56
N ASP A 185 1.08 -22.95 3.77
CA ASP A 185 1.60 -22.56 5.07
C ASP A 185 0.58 -21.75 5.87
N HIS A 186 0.87 -21.57 7.17
CA HIS A 186 0.17 -20.56 7.97
C HIS A 186 0.37 -19.17 7.39
N LYS A 187 -0.70 -18.37 7.32
CA LYS A 187 -0.68 -17.00 6.79
C LYS A 187 -1.04 -15.98 7.86
N LEU A 188 -0.15 -15.00 8.04
CA LEU A 188 -0.40 -13.85 8.92
C LEU A 188 -1.50 -12.98 8.31
N LEU A 189 -2.50 -12.62 9.11
CA LEU A 189 -3.60 -11.75 8.74
C LEU A 189 -3.57 -10.41 9.48
N LEU A 190 -3.28 -10.42 10.79
CA LEU A 190 -3.04 -9.19 11.57
C LEU A 190 -1.76 -9.35 12.38
N ARG A 191 -0.95 -8.30 12.44
CA ARG A 191 0.23 -8.25 13.31
C ARG A 191 -0.18 -8.16 14.78
N ALA A 192 0.79 -8.35 15.68
CA ALA A 192 0.59 -8.25 17.12
C ALA A 192 0.01 -6.91 17.57
N ASP A 193 0.36 -5.82 16.89
CA ASP A 193 -0.18 -4.47 17.11
C ASP A 193 -1.57 -4.24 16.49
N GLY A 194 -2.18 -5.26 15.88
CA GLY A 194 -3.48 -5.21 15.22
C GLY A 194 -3.47 -4.55 13.84
N THR A 195 -2.30 -4.25 13.27
CA THR A 195 -2.20 -3.70 11.92
C THR A 195 -2.38 -4.78 10.85
N SER A 196 -3.01 -4.39 9.74
CA SER A 196 -3.26 -5.25 8.58
C SER A 196 -1.98 -5.53 7.78
N VAL A 197 -1.99 -6.67 7.10
CA VAL A 197 -1.02 -7.05 6.07
C VAL A 197 -1.70 -7.09 4.70
N TYR A 198 -0.95 -7.29 3.62
CA TYR A 198 -1.51 -7.37 2.25
C TYR A 198 -2.66 -8.38 2.13
N MET A 199 -2.51 -9.57 2.73
CA MET A 199 -3.55 -10.61 2.73
C MET A 199 -4.88 -10.12 3.31
N THR A 200 -4.83 -9.32 4.37
CA THR A 200 -6.02 -8.72 4.99
C THR A 200 -6.74 -7.80 4.01
N GLN A 201 -6.00 -6.98 3.30
CA GLN A 201 -6.53 -6.05 2.31
C GLN A 201 -7.14 -6.81 1.12
N ASP A 202 -6.51 -7.89 0.67
CA ASP A 202 -7.02 -8.75 -0.39
C ASP A 202 -8.37 -9.38 -0.04
N ILE A 203 -8.55 -9.84 1.22
CA ILE A 203 -9.82 -10.35 1.73
C ILE A 203 -10.91 -9.28 1.66
N GLY A 204 -10.61 -8.06 2.11
CA GLY A 204 -11.55 -6.93 2.06
C GLY A 204 -11.93 -6.56 0.63
N THR A 205 -10.94 -6.49 -0.26
CA THR A 205 -11.18 -6.19 -1.68
C THR A 205 -11.98 -7.29 -2.38
N ALA A 206 -11.72 -8.57 -2.05
CA ALA A 206 -12.50 -9.69 -2.59
C ALA A 206 -13.97 -9.59 -2.17
N LYS A 207 -14.25 -9.30 -0.88
CA LYS A 207 -15.61 -9.06 -0.39
C LYS A 207 -16.32 -7.99 -1.21
N LEU A 208 -15.69 -6.84 -1.41
CA LEU A 208 -16.25 -5.72 -2.16
C LEU A 208 -16.50 -6.08 -3.63
N ARG A 209 -15.59 -6.82 -4.26
CA ARG A 209 -15.78 -7.31 -5.64
C ARG A 209 -17.02 -8.17 -5.80
N PHE A 210 -17.26 -9.10 -4.86
CA PHE A 210 -18.48 -9.93 -4.89
C PHE A 210 -19.76 -9.15 -4.57
N GLN A 211 -19.66 -8.00 -3.88
CA GLN A 211 -20.79 -7.10 -3.69
C GLN A 211 -21.07 -6.25 -4.93
N ASP A 212 -20.02 -5.72 -5.55
CA ASP A 212 -20.13 -4.85 -6.73
C ASP A 212 -20.51 -5.66 -7.99
N PHE A 213 -20.04 -6.92 -8.08
CA PHE A 213 -20.20 -7.78 -9.25
C PHE A 213 -20.57 -9.21 -8.81
N PRO A 214 -21.85 -9.42 -8.38
CA PRO A 214 -22.34 -10.70 -7.88
C PRO A 214 -22.43 -11.78 -8.98
#